data_394cb6cfe6e085c0bd6c1b17026e85bf
#
_entry.id   394cb6cfe6e085c0bd6c1b17026e85bf
#
_cell.length_a   1.000
_cell.length_b   1.000
_cell.length_c   1.000
_cell.angle_alpha   90.00
_cell.angle_beta   90.00
_cell.angle_gamma   90.00
#
_symmetry.space_group_name_H-M   'P 1'
#
loop_
_entity.id
_entity.type
_entity.pdbx_description
1 polymer ?
#
loop_
_entity_poly.entity_id
_entity_poly.type
_entity_poly.pdbx_seq_one_letter_code
_entity_poly.pdbx_strand_id
1 'polypeptide(L)'
;NGGSDIRFTSGTWTGNTTQPKIQAHSDYLYLFGGPNGIVFRENNTDRMILDGSGHLRPSTNNSYDLGTSSIRWRNIYTNDLNLSNEGGANDVDGTWGNFTIQEGEDDLFLINKRNGKKYKFNLTEV
;
A
#
# COMPACT_ATOMS: atom_id res chain seq x y z
N ASN A 1 -35.26 0.93 -11.34
CA ASN A 1 -34.34 0.80 -10.21
C ASN A 1 -33.62 2.12 -10.02
N GLY A 2 -34.19 3.03 -9.21
CA GLY A 2 -33.54 4.28 -8.84
C GLY A 2 -32.42 4.01 -7.84
N GLY A 3 -31.16 4.32 -8.20
CA GLY A 3 -30.06 4.34 -7.26
C GLY A 3 -30.21 5.53 -6.31
N SER A 4 -29.79 5.36 -5.07
CA SER A 4 -29.69 6.46 -4.11
C SER A 4 -28.28 7.02 -4.15
N ASP A 5 -28.16 8.31 -4.47
CA ASP A 5 -26.87 9.02 -4.55
C ASP A 5 -26.69 9.89 -3.31
N ILE A 6 -25.49 9.95 -2.78
CA ILE A 6 -25.05 11.03 -1.92
C ILE A 6 -24.34 12.05 -2.79
N ARG A 7 -24.93 13.26 -2.94
CA ARG A 7 -24.36 14.34 -3.73
C ARG A 7 -23.78 15.41 -2.83
N PHE A 8 -22.59 15.85 -3.16
CA PHE A 8 -21.93 16.97 -2.49
C PHE A 8 -21.97 18.19 -3.42
N THR A 9 -22.41 19.33 -2.91
CA THR A 9 -22.26 20.61 -3.59
C THR A 9 -20.97 21.28 -3.10
N SER A 10 -20.33 22.06 -3.99
CA SER A 10 -19.13 22.81 -3.62
C SER A 10 -19.40 23.72 -2.43
N GLY A 11 -18.51 23.73 -1.47
CA GLY A 11 -18.62 24.51 -0.25
C GLY A 11 -17.29 25.11 0.15
N THR A 12 -17.31 26.01 1.13
CA THR A 12 -16.11 26.58 1.70
C THR A 12 -15.35 25.51 2.47
N TRP A 13 -14.01 25.48 2.31
CA TRP A 13 -13.15 24.64 3.15
C TRP A 13 -13.35 25.00 4.62
N THR A 14 -13.85 24.08 5.41
CA THR A 14 -14.15 24.30 6.81
C THR A 14 -12.97 23.99 7.73
N GLY A 15 -11.73 24.14 7.21
CA GLY A 15 -10.50 24.06 8.02
C GLY A 15 -10.41 22.84 8.89
N ASN A 16 -9.29 22.77 9.57
CA ASN A 16 -8.90 21.83 10.57
C ASN A 16 -9.83 20.78 10.96
N THR A 17 -9.48 19.56 10.92
CA THR A 17 -9.95 18.96 12.03
C THR A 17 -9.53 17.60 12.36
N THR A 18 -9.50 17.33 13.58
CA THR A 18 -9.39 16.05 14.24
C THR A 18 -10.63 15.16 14.03
N GLN A 19 -11.68 15.68 13.40
CA GLN A 19 -12.94 14.94 13.21
C GLN A 19 -13.01 14.31 11.81
N PRO A 20 -13.36 13.02 11.70
CA PRO A 20 -13.63 12.39 10.41
C PRO A 20 -14.73 13.11 9.64
N LYS A 21 -14.55 13.30 8.32
CA LYS A 21 -15.56 13.93 7.46
C LYS A 21 -15.41 13.53 6.00
N ILE A 22 -16.49 13.71 5.25
CA ILE A 22 -16.50 13.68 3.79
C ILE A 22 -16.81 15.10 3.32
N GLN A 23 -15.98 15.64 2.44
CA GLN A 23 -16.12 17.03 1.97
C GLN A 23 -15.78 17.14 0.49
N ALA A 24 -16.58 17.91 -0.27
CA ALA A 24 -16.23 18.33 -1.62
C ALA A 24 -15.65 19.74 -1.59
N HIS A 25 -14.49 19.94 -2.22
CA HIS A 25 -13.83 21.24 -2.36
C HIS A 25 -12.87 21.21 -3.55
N SER A 26 -12.83 22.28 -4.34
CA SER A 26 -11.93 22.44 -5.50
C SER A 26 -11.91 21.22 -6.42
N ASP A 27 -13.08 20.70 -6.77
CA ASP A 27 -13.31 19.54 -7.66
C ASP A 27 -12.78 18.20 -7.13
N TYR A 28 -12.38 18.14 -5.84
CA TYR A 28 -11.99 16.91 -5.16
C TYR A 28 -13.02 16.47 -4.12
N LEU A 29 -13.16 15.17 -3.97
CA LEU A 29 -13.84 14.57 -2.84
C LEU A 29 -12.81 14.18 -1.78
N TYR A 30 -12.87 14.80 -0.62
CA TYR A 30 -11.99 14.51 0.51
C TYR A 30 -12.66 13.50 1.45
N LEU A 31 -11.97 12.38 1.69
CA LEU A 31 -12.27 11.45 2.77
C LEU A 31 -11.28 11.72 3.91
N PHE A 32 -11.73 12.35 4.95
CA PHE A 32 -10.88 12.75 6.07
C PHE A 32 -11.08 11.80 7.26
N GLY A 33 -10.05 11.04 7.61
CA GLY A 33 -10.12 9.99 8.63
C GLY A 33 -9.80 10.45 10.05
N GLY A 34 -9.51 11.72 10.27
CA GLY A 34 -9.00 12.19 11.55
C GLY A 34 -7.57 11.70 11.85
N PRO A 35 -7.08 11.83 13.10
CA PRO A 35 -5.67 11.54 13.43
C PRO A 35 -5.30 10.05 13.31
N ASN A 36 -6.26 9.14 13.37
CA ASN A 36 -6.01 7.70 13.27
C ASN A 36 -6.11 7.15 11.84
N GLY A 37 -6.61 7.96 10.88
CA GLY A 37 -6.73 7.58 9.48
C GLY A 37 -8.10 7.09 9.05
N ILE A 38 -8.14 6.32 7.95
CA ILE A 38 -9.36 5.79 7.33
C ILE A 38 -9.28 4.26 7.33
N VAL A 39 -10.36 3.61 7.74
CA VAL A 39 -10.48 2.14 7.72
C VAL A 39 -11.47 1.73 6.64
N PHE A 40 -11.05 0.84 5.75
CA PHE A 40 -11.92 0.14 4.80
C PHE A 40 -12.36 -1.18 5.42
N ARG A 41 -13.66 -1.27 5.72
CA ARG A 41 -14.27 -2.41 6.43
C ARG A 41 -15.30 -3.10 5.55
N GLU A 42 -15.31 -4.41 5.61
CA GLU A 42 -16.31 -5.25 4.96
C GLU A 42 -16.75 -6.35 5.93
N ASN A 43 -18.07 -6.55 6.04
CA ASN A 43 -18.69 -7.54 6.95
C ASN A 43 -18.10 -7.51 8.37
N ASN A 44 -18.05 -6.32 9.00
CA ASN A 44 -17.49 -6.09 10.33
C ASN A 44 -15.99 -6.45 10.49
N THR A 45 -15.26 -6.65 9.39
CA THR A 45 -13.83 -6.94 9.39
C THR A 45 -13.07 -5.82 8.71
N ASP A 46 -12.05 -5.27 9.37
CA ASP A 46 -11.15 -4.30 8.77
C ASP A 46 -10.30 -5.00 7.71
N ARG A 47 -10.23 -4.44 6.51
CA ARG A 47 -9.46 -5.00 5.39
C ARG A 47 -8.21 -4.20 5.10
N MET A 48 -8.36 -2.89 4.96
CA MET A 48 -7.29 -2.00 4.58
C MET A 48 -7.38 -0.71 5.40
N ILE A 49 -6.26 -0.12 5.70
CA ILE A 49 -6.15 1.09 6.53
C ILE A 49 -5.21 2.08 5.83
N LEU A 50 -5.68 3.31 5.64
CA LEU A 50 -4.82 4.48 5.45
C LEU A 50 -4.58 5.07 6.84
N ASP A 51 -3.43 4.81 7.43
CA ASP A 51 -3.15 5.19 8.82
C ASP A 51 -2.76 6.67 8.99
N GLY A 52 -2.67 7.12 10.23
CA GLY A 52 -2.34 8.51 10.56
C GLY A 52 -0.94 8.96 10.13
N SER A 53 -0.05 8.04 9.74
CA SER A 53 1.26 8.32 9.16
C SER A 53 1.24 8.37 7.63
N GLY A 54 0.09 8.11 7.01
CA GLY A 54 -0.09 8.11 5.56
C GLY A 54 0.24 6.79 4.85
N HIS A 55 0.42 5.68 5.59
CA HIS A 55 0.65 4.38 4.97
C HIS A 55 -0.67 3.71 4.61
N LEU A 56 -0.80 3.27 3.36
CA LEU A 56 -1.88 2.38 2.95
C LEU A 56 -1.43 0.93 3.17
N ARG A 57 -2.04 0.25 4.12
CA ARG A 57 -1.63 -1.09 4.54
C ARG A 57 -2.82 -2.03 4.80
N PRO A 58 -2.62 -3.34 4.76
CA PRO A 58 -3.64 -4.28 5.23
C PRO A 58 -3.88 -4.11 6.75
N SER A 59 -5.06 -4.50 7.21
CA SER A 59 -5.38 -4.48 8.64
C SER A 59 -4.65 -5.57 9.43
N THR A 60 -4.31 -6.67 8.77
CA THR A 60 -3.61 -7.83 9.35
C THR A 60 -2.43 -8.22 8.45
N ASN A 61 -1.27 -8.46 9.07
CA ASN A 61 -0.05 -8.86 8.35
C ASN A 61 -0.28 -10.15 7.57
N ASN A 62 0.20 -10.19 6.32
CA ASN A 62 0.21 -11.37 5.45
C ASN A 62 -1.17 -12.02 5.26
N SER A 63 -2.26 -11.23 5.20
CA SER A 63 -3.63 -11.74 5.11
C SER A 63 -4.42 -11.27 3.90
N TYR A 64 -3.96 -10.23 3.20
CA TYR A 64 -4.67 -9.64 2.07
C TYR A 64 -3.72 -9.29 0.95
N ASP A 65 -4.16 -9.53 -0.29
CA ASP A 65 -3.40 -9.27 -1.50
C ASP A 65 -3.71 -7.89 -2.10
N LEU A 66 -2.75 -7.35 -2.86
CA LEU A 66 -2.97 -6.22 -3.75
C LEU A 66 -3.21 -6.73 -5.18
N GLY A 67 -4.46 -6.88 -5.56
CA GLY A 67 -4.88 -7.56 -6.78
C GLY A 67 -5.18 -9.05 -6.56
N THR A 68 -5.39 -9.79 -7.63
CA THR A 68 -5.62 -11.24 -7.61
C THR A 68 -4.84 -11.91 -8.75
N SER A 69 -4.81 -13.24 -8.78
CA SER A 69 -4.18 -14.01 -9.88
C SER A 69 -4.77 -13.70 -11.26
N SER A 70 -6.04 -13.30 -11.33
CA SER A 70 -6.76 -12.98 -12.56
C SER A 70 -6.98 -11.48 -12.79
N ILE A 71 -6.95 -10.65 -11.75
CA ILE A 71 -7.17 -9.19 -11.82
C ILE A 71 -5.98 -8.49 -11.16
N ARG A 72 -5.10 -7.94 -12.01
CA ARG A 72 -3.79 -7.39 -11.62
C ARG A 72 -3.73 -5.90 -11.85
N TRP A 73 -2.93 -5.22 -11.05
CA TRP A 73 -2.53 -3.85 -11.35
C TRP A 73 -1.68 -3.83 -12.63
N ARG A 74 -1.88 -2.84 -13.48
CA ARG A 74 -1.09 -2.71 -14.71
C ARG A 74 0.37 -2.43 -14.42
N ASN A 75 0.65 -1.48 -13.52
CA ASN A 75 1.99 -1.09 -13.11
C ASN A 75 1.99 -0.74 -11.62
N ILE A 76 3.14 -0.89 -10.97
CA ILE A 76 3.44 -0.36 -9.64
C ILE A 76 4.63 0.59 -9.80
N TYR A 77 4.48 1.84 -9.37
CA TYR A 77 5.54 2.85 -9.35
C TYR A 77 6.02 3.02 -7.91
N THR A 78 7.23 2.57 -7.65
CA THR A 78 7.87 2.64 -6.33
C THR A 78 9.37 2.82 -6.51
N ASN A 79 10.08 3.44 -5.56
CA ASN A 79 11.52 3.53 -5.58
C ASN A 79 12.13 2.17 -5.25
N ASP A 80 11.80 1.65 -4.07
CA ASP A 80 12.32 0.37 -3.58
C ASP A 80 11.20 -0.67 -3.50
N LEU A 81 11.52 -1.93 -3.80
CA LEU A 81 10.63 -3.04 -3.53
C LEU A 81 11.17 -3.84 -2.34
N ASN A 82 10.50 -3.74 -1.20
CA ASN A 82 10.87 -4.47 0.01
C ASN A 82 10.07 -5.76 0.11
N LEU A 83 10.78 -6.87 0.25
CA LEU A 83 10.25 -8.23 0.34
C LEU A 83 10.66 -8.84 1.68
N SER A 84 9.69 -9.19 2.52
CA SER A 84 9.96 -9.85 3.79
C SER A 84 8.86 -10.85 4.11
N ASN A 85 9.26 -12.04 4.51
CA ASN A 85 8.39 -13.05 5.10
C ASN A 85 8.78 -13.35 6.56
N GLU A 86 9.26 -12.31 7.28
CA GLU A 86 9.61 -12.42 8.69
C GLU A 86 8.45 -12.98 9.52
N GLY A 87 8.74 -13.99 10.35
CA GLY A 87 7.73 -14.73 11.09
C GLY A 87 7.10 -15.91 10.33
N GLY A 88 7.48 -16.12 9.06
CA GLY A 88 7.09 -17.24 8.21
C GLY A 88 8.28 -18.03 7.67
N ALA A 89 8.03 -18.81 6.61
CA ALA A 89 9.02 -19.59 5.90
C ALA A 89 8.75 -19.50 4.38
N ASN A 90 9.80 -19.64 3.56
CA ASN A 90 9.66 -19.79 2.11
C ASN A 90 9.63 -21.29 1.73
N ASP A 91 9.15 -21.59 0.52
CA ASP A 91 8.94 -22.95 0.05
C ASP A 91 10.21 -23.64 -0.49
N VAL A 92 11.36 -22.96 -0.51
CA VAL A 92 12.61 -23.48 -1.06
C VAL A 92 13.48 -24.09 0.01
N ASP A 93 13.76 -23.36 1.08
CA ASP A 93 14.69 -23.78 2.15
C ASP A 93 14.07 -23.69 3.56
N GLY A 94 12.79 -23.30 3.65
CA GLY A 94 12.07 -23.19 4.93
C GLY A 94 12.50 -22.03 5.81
N THR A 95 13.30 -21.08 5.30
CA THR A 95 13.77 -19.95 6.07
C THR A 95 12.98 -18.67 5.77
N TRP A 96 13.13 -17.65 6.61
CA TRP A 96 12.61 -16.32 6.33
C TRP A 96 13.68 -15.41 5.72
N GLY A 97 13.26 -14.50 4.86
CA GLY A 97 14.11 -13.52 4.23
C GLY A 97 13.63 -12.08 4.46
N ASN A 98 14.55 -11.14 4.29
CA ASN A 98 14.26 -9.72 4.26
C ASN A 98 15.19 -9.07 3.23
N PHE A 99 14.64 -8.71 2.08
CA PHE A 99 15.38 -8.21 0.93
C PHE A 99 14.76 -6.93 0.40
N THR A 100 15.61 -6.09 -0.21
CA THR A 100 15.18 -4.93 -0.98
C THR A 100 15.75 -5.02 -2.38
N ILE A 101 14.91 -4.82 -3.39
CA ILE A 101 15.32 -4.60 -4.78
C ILE A 101 15.43 -3.09 -4.99
N GLN A 102 16.58 -2.65 -5.51
CA GLN A 102 16.87 -1.25 -5.83
C GLN A 102 17.48 -1.13 -7.22
N GLU A 103 17.12 -0.07 -7.92
CA GLU A 103 17.74 0.33 -9.17
C GLU A 103 18.98 1.20 -8.91
N GLY A 104 20.00 1.03 -9.76
CA GLY A 104 21.13 1.92 -9.92
C GLY A 104 21.10 2.56 -11.31
N GLU A 105 22.15 3.31 -11.67
CA GLU A 105 22.25 3.95 -12.99
C GLU A 105 22.21 2.92 -14.13
N ASP A 106 22.96 1.82 -13.99
CA ASP A 106 23.11 0.80 -15.03
C ASP A 106 22.64 -0.59 -14.58
N ASP A 107 22.37 -0.80 -13.31
CA ASP A 107 22.17 -2.13 -12.73
C ASP A 107 20.98 -2.21 -11.78
N LEU A 108 20.47 -3.42 -11.63
CA LEU A 108 19.48 -3.77 -10.61
C LEU A 108 20.16 -4.54 -9.47
N PHE A 109 19.91 -4.11 -8.24
CA PHE A 109 20.55 -4.67 -7.05
C PHE A 109 19.55 -5.37 -6.11
N LEU A 110 20.03 -6.39 -5.41
CA LEU A 110 19.32 -7.07 -4.35
C LEU A 110 20.11 -6.94 -3.04
N ILE A 111 19.49 -6.35 -2.03
CA ILE A 111 20.12 -6.14 -0.71
C ILE A 111 19.49 -7.10 0.30
N ASN A 112 20.31 -7.97 0.90
CA ASN A 112 19.87 -8.79 2.03
C ASN A 112 19.95 -7.95 3.32
N LYS A 113 18.80 -7.56 3.85
CA LYS A 113 18.72 -6.72 5.07
C LYS A 113 19.10 -7.47 6.35
N ARG A 114 19.10 -8.82 6.35
CA ARG A 114 19.47 -9.62 7.51
C ARG A 114 20.99 -9.63 7.78
N ASN A 115 21.80 -9.63 6.70
CA ASN A 115 23.26 -9.76 6.84
C ASN A 115 24.04 -8.64 6.14
N GLY A 116 23.35 -7.67 5.52
CA GLY A 116 23.95 -6.54 4.85
C GLY A 116 24.60 -6.85 3.49
N LYS A 117 24.57 -8.10 3.03
CA LYS A 117 25.14 -8.46 1.73
C LYS A 117 24.34 -7.85 0.59
N LYS A 118 25.06 -7.43 -0.44
CA LYS A 118 24.54 -6.83 -1.66
C LYS A 118 24.89 -7.70 -2.85
N TYR A 119 23.94 -7.87 -3.73
CA TYR A 119 24.05 -8.67 -4.95
C TYR A 119 23.64 -7.83 -6.15
N LYS A 120 24.22 -8.09 -7.30
CA LYS A 120 23.84 -7.54 -8.60
C LYS A 120 23.09 -8.61 -9.38
N PHE A 121 22.01 -8.23 -10.06
CA PHE A 121 21.37 -9.13 -11.01
C PHE A 121 22.25 -9.27 -12.25
N ASN A 122 22.49 -10.50 -12.68
CA ASN A 122 23.17 -10.78 -13.95
C ASN A 122 22.14 -10.69 -15.08
N LEU A 123 22.18 -9.58 -15.80
CA LEU A 123 21.29 -9.30 -16.93
C LEU A 123 22.06 -9.46 -18.24
N THR A 124 21.40 -9.96 -19.28
CA THR A 124 21.94 -10.05 -20.63
C THR A 124 21.11 -9.17 -21.54
N GLU A 125 21.78 -8.27 -22.25
CA GLU A 125 21.16 -7.45 -23.30
C GLU A 125 20.67 -8.37 -24.45
N VAL A 126 19.44 -8.08 -24.96
CA VAL A 126 18.77 -8.83 -26.02
C VAL A 126 18.52 -7.97 -27.25
#